data_9ea098ed3dc6bf38e307a979c48ba35f
#
_entry.id   9ea098ed3dc6bf38e307a979c48ba35f
#
_cell.length_a   1.000
_cell.length_b   1.000
_cell.length_c   1.000
_cell.angle_alpha   90.00
_cell.angle_beta   90.00
_cell.angle_gamma   90.00
#
_symmetry.space_group_name_H-M   'P 1'
#
loop_
_entity.id
_entity.type
_entity.pdbx_description
1 polymer ?
#
loop_
_entity_poly.entity_id
_entity_poly.type
_entity_poly.pdbx_seq_one_letter_code
_entity_poly.pdbx_strand_id
1 'polypeptide(L)'
;EMKRVEPSFGVSDFLQGARGAYEMIVMGYERCDLAEIQPFLADDVYESFVDGVAAREDQGLTIEANFIGVREMELNDAKMDETTKEAELTIRFVGELTSEVRNREGEIVEGSSTEIKRQKDTWVFARVMGSDDPNWLLVSTDG
;
A
#
# COMPACT_ATOMS: atom_id res chain seq x y z
N GLU A 1 -8.89 10.37 20.24
CA GLU A 1 -9.26 9.12 20.90
C GLU A 1 -8.09 8.15 20.97
N MET A 2 -7.39 7.93 19.86
CA MET A 2 -6.19 7.09 19.85
C MET A 2 -5.08 7.64 20.74
N LYS A 3 -4.93 8.95 20.85
CA LYS A 3 -3.97 9.60 21.74
C LYS A 3 -4.26 9.33 23.20
N ARG A 4 -5.51 9.07 23.55
CA ARG A 4 -5.90 8.76 24.92
C ARG A 4 -5.34 7.41 25.36
N VAL A 5 -5.23 6.45 24.43
CA VAL A 5 -4.66 5.12 24.69
C VAL A 5 -3.14 5.14 24.53
N GLU A 6 -2.65 5.89 23.55
CA GLU A 6 -1.23 6.00 23.26
C GLU A 6 -0.88 7.48 23.05
N PRO A 7 -0.47 8.17 24.15
CA PRO A 7 -0.21 9.62 24.07
C PRO A 7 0.88 10.01 23.06
N SER A 8 1.81 9.11 22.74
CA SER A 8 2.86 9.37 21.76
C SER A 8 2.36 9.32 20.31
N PHE A 9 1.13 8.87 20.08
CA PHE A 9 0.58 8.81 18.74
C PHE A 9 0.41 10.20 18.14
N GLY A 10 0.88 10.41 16.92
CA GLY A 10 0.72 11.65 16.17
C GLY A 10 0.28 11.37 14.75
N VAL A 11 -0.77 12.07 14.29
CA VAL A 11 -1.30 11.89 12.94
C VAL A 11 -0.24 12.26 11.89
N SER A 12 0.52 13.33 12.12
CA SER A 12 1.57 13.76 11.19
C SER A 12 2.64 12.69 11.01
N ASP A 13 3.10 12.09 12.11
CA ASP A 13 4.10 11.02 12.06
C ASP A 13 3.54 9.78 11.39
N PHE A 14 2.29 9.46 11.68
CA PHE A 14 1.61 8.33 11.01
C PHE A 14 1.56 8.55 9.50
N LEU A 15 1.16 9.75 9.05
CA LEU A 15 1.03 10.05 7.62
C LEU A 15 2.38 9.99 6.90
N GLN A 16 3.47 10.41 7.55
CA GLN A 16 4.80 10.26 6.97
C GLN A 16 5.18 8.79 6.78
N GLY A 17 4.88 7.97 7.78
CA GLY A 17 5.11 6.52 7.70
C GLY A 17 4.24 5.87 6.63
N ALA A 18 2.97 6.28 6.53
CA ALA A 18 2.04 5.76 5.54
C ALA A 18 2.48 6.09 4.11
N ARG A 19 3.04 7.29 3.90
CA ARG A 19 3.58 7.68 2.59
C ARG A 19 4.70 6.73 2.16
N GLY A 20 5.65 6.48 3.06
CA GLY A 20 6.76 5.56 2.79
C GLY A 20 6.28 4.12 2.56
N ALA A 21 5.31 3.68 3.35
CA ALA A 21 4.73 2.35 3.20
C ALA A 21 4.00 2.21 1.86
N TYR A 22 3.24 3.22 1.46
CA TYR A 22 2.55 3.21 0.17
C TYR A 22 3.52 3.02 -0.99
N GLU A 23 4.58 3.84 -1.03
CA GLU A 23 5.60 3.72 -2.07
C GLU A 23 6.22 2.33 -2.10
N MET A 24 6.62 1.82 -0.94
CA MET A 24 7.27 0.52 -0.83
C MET A 24 6.34 -0.61 -1.26
N ILE A 25 5.08 -0.57 -0.83
CA ILE A 25 4.12 -1.62 -1.14
C ILE A 25 3.74 -1.60 -2.63
N VAL A 26 3.48 -0.41 -3.20
CA VAL A 26 3.16 -0.28 -4.62
C VAL A 26 4.31 -0.82 -5.46
N MET A 27 5.54 -0.42 -5.16
CA MET A 27 6.70 -0.85 -5.94
C MET A 27 7.02 -2.33 -5.74
N GLY A 28 6.84 -2.85 -4.53
CA GLY A 28 7.01 -4.28 -4.28
C GLY A 28 6.05 -5.11 -5.11
N TYR A 29 4.79 -4.69 -5.19
CA TYR A 29 3.79 -5.37 -6.00
C TYR A 29 4.10 -5.26 -7.50
N GLU A 30 4.45 -4.07 -7.99
CA GLU A 30 4.79 -3.86 -9.40
C GLU A 30 6.01 -4.68 -9.81
N ARG A 31 7.00 -4.82 -8.95
CA ARG A 31 8.21 -5.62 -9.20
C ARG A 31 8.04 -7.11 -8.91
N CYS A 32 6.87 -7.52 -8.46
CA CYS A 32 6.60 -8.90 -8.04
C CYS A 32 7.51 -9.36 -6.89
N ASP A 33 7.98 -8.44 -6.07
CA ASP A 33 8.82 -8.74 -4.89
C ASP A 33 7.96 -8.65 -3.62
N LEU A 34 7.18 -9.69 -3.39
CA LEU A 34 6.23 -9.72 -2.27
C LEU A 34 6.91 -10.05 -0.94
N ALA A 35 8.06 -10.69 -0.97
CA ALA A 35 8.76 -11.05 0.27
C ALA A 35 9.14 -9.80 1.07
N GLU A 36 9.54 -8.73 0.39
CA GLU A 36 9.94 -7.47 1.03
C GLU A 36 8.77 -6.78 1.73
N ILE A 37 7.57 -6.89 1.17
CA ILE A 37 6.40 -6.18 1.70
C ILE A 37 5.50 -7.03 2.58
N GLN A 38 5.70 -8.34 2.61
CA GLN A 38 4.86 -9.25 3.39
C GLN A 38 4.69 -8.83 4.86
N PRO A 39 5.74 -8.40 5.58
CA PRO A 39 5.60 -8.01 6.98
C PRO A 39 4.65 -6.84 7.23
N PHE A 40 4.33 -6.07 6.20
CA PHE A 40 3.48 -4.88 6.32
C PHE A 40 2.04 -5.13 5.87
N LEU A 41 1.71 -6.38 5.49
CA LEU A 41 0.41 -6.75 4.97
C LEU A 41 -0.29 -7.74 5.89
N ALA A 42 -1.59 -7.56 6.08
CA ALA A 42 -2.41 -8.59 6.70
C ALA A 42 -2.46 -9.81 5.76
N ASP A 43 -2.72 -10.98 6.32
CA ASP A 43 -2.64 -12.25 5.57
C ASP A 43 -3.54 -12.28 4.33
N ASP A 44 -4.76 -11.79 4.44
CA ASP A 44 -5.71 -11.76 3.31
C ASP A 44 -5.28 -10.79 2.22
N VAL A 45 -4.68 -9.66 2.60
CA VAL A 45 -4.13 -8.71 1.62
C VAL A 45 -2.94 -9.33 0.91
N TYR A 46 -2.06 -9.99 1.66
CA TYR A 46 -0.90 -10.68 1.08
C TYR A 46 -1.35 -11.74 0.06
N GLU A 47 -2.34 -12.55 0.42
CA GLU A 47 -2.88 -13.57 -0.49
C GLU A 47 -3.45 -12.97 -1.78
N SER A 48 -4.15 -11.84 -1.66
CA SER A 48 -4.67 -11.12 -2.82
C SER A 48 -3.55 -10.67 -3.75
N PHE A 49 -2.45 -10.18 -3.17
CA PHE A 49 -1.28 -9.76 -3.95
C PHE A 49 -0.60 -10.95 -4.62
N VAL A 50 -0.48 -12.08 -3.92
CA VAL A 50 0.06 -13.31 -4.48
C VAL A 50 -0.75 -13.75 -5.71
N ASP A 51 -2.07 -13.70 -5.61
CA ASP A 51 -2.95 -14.06 -6.73
C ASP A 51 -2.75 -13.12 -7.92
N GLY A 52 -2.57 -11.82 -7.67
CA GLY A 52 -2.30 -10.85 -8.73
C GLY A 52 -0.98 -11.10 -9.44
N VAL A 53 0.07 -11.41 -8.67
CA VAL A 53 1.39 -11.72 -9.25
C VAL A 53 1.32 -13.02 -10.05
N ALA A 54 0.64 -14.05 -9.53
CA ALA A 54 0.47 -15.31 -10.24
C ALA A 54 -0.25 -15.13 -11.58
N ALA A 55 -1.28 -14.27 -11.60
CA ALA A 55 -2.01 -13.97 -12.84
C ALA A 55 -1.11 -13.33 -13.89
N ARG A 56 -0.21 -12.43 -13.48
CA ARG A 56 0.76 -11.82 -14.39
C ARG A 56 1.72 -12.84 -14.96
N GLU A 57 2.23 -13.73 -14.12
CA GLU A 57 3.15 -14.79 -14.53
C GLU A 57 2.49 -15.74 -15.53
N ASP A 58 1.22 -16.12 -15.27
CA ASP A 58 0.47 -16.99 -16.17
C ASP A 58 0.28 -16.36 -17.55
N GLN A 59 0.13 -15.05 -17.61
CA GLN A 59 -0.01 -14.31 -18.85
C GLN A 59 1.33 -13.96 -19.47
N GLY A 60 2.43 -14.26 -18.79
CA GLY A 60 3.76 -13.96 -19.28
C GLY A 60 4.09 -12.49 -19.32
N LEU A 61 3.48 -11.71 -18.42
CA LEU A 61 3.68 -10.26 -18.37
C LEU A 61 4.88 -9.90 -17.51
N THR A 62 5.65 -8.91 -17.99
CA THR A 62 6.75 -8.30 -17.25
C THR A 62 6.45 -6.82 -17.08
N ILE A 63 6.64 -6.31 -15.87
CA ILE A 63 6.34 -4.91 -15.56
C ILE A 63 7.61 -4.20 -15.14
N GLU A 64 7.87 -3.05 -15.79
CA GLU A 64 8.89 -2.10 -15.34
C GLU A 64 8.17 -0.85 -14.85
N ALA A 65 8.39 -0.50 -13.61
CA ALA A 65 7.73 0.64 -12.99
C ALA A 65 8.73 1.51 -12.25
N ASN A 66 8.49 2.82 -12.27
CA ASN A 66 9.28 3.78 -11.50
C ASN A 66 8.32 4.70 -10.77
N PHE A 67 8.44 4.73 -9.45
CA PHE A 67 7.62 5.58 -8.61
C PHE A 67 8.18 7.00 -8.61
N ILE A 68 7.31 7.99 -8.87
CA ILE A 68 7.70 9.40 -8.92
C ILE A 68 7.45 10.06 -7.58
N GLY A 69 6.26 9.87 -7.01
CA GLY A 69 5.95 10.41 -5.70
C GLY A 69 4.46 10.34 -5.38
N VAL A 70 4.15 10.68 -4.14
CA VAL A 70 2.76 10.81 -3.68
C VAL A 70 2.34 12.26 -3.92
N ARG A 71 1.36 12.43 -4.79
CA ARG A 71 0.85 13.76 -5.13
C ARG A 71 -0.15 14.28 -4.11
N GLU A 72 -1.01 13.38 -3.61
CA GLU A 72 -2.01 13.71 -2.61
C GLU A 72 -2.11 12.58 -1.60
N MET A 73 -2.31 12.94 -0.34
CA MET A 73 -2.52 11.99 0.74
C MET A 73 -3.48 12.61 1.74
N GLU A 74 -4.57 11.90 2.04
CA GLU A 74 -5.63 12.44 2.87
C GLU A 74 -6.15 11.40 3.84
N LEU A 75 -6.23 11.75 5.12
CA LEU A 75 -6.85 10.91 6.13
C LEU A 75 -8.36 11.06 6.01
N ASN A 76 -9.02 10.01 5.53
CA ASN A 76 -10.47 10.04 5.31
C ASN A 76 -11.26 9.61 6.52
N ASP A 77 -10.74 8.67 7.32
CA ASP A 77 -11.46 8.15 8.47
C ASP A 77 -10.49 7.58 9.50
N ALA A 78 -10.89 7.61 10.76
CA ALA A 78 -10.14 7.04 11.86
C ALA A 78 -11.13 6.43 12.84
N LYS A 79 -10.93 5.14 13.14
CA LYS A 79 -11.79 4.39 14.07
C LYS A 79 -10.93 3.64 15.06
N MET A 80 -11.47 3.43 16.26
CA MET A 80 -10.84 2.55 17.23
C MET A 80 -11.92 1.77 17.98
N ASP A 81 -11.72 0.46 18.07
CA ASP A 81 -12.56 -0.39 18.91
C ASP A 81 -12.11 -0.22 20.36
N GLU A 82 -13.00 0.27 21.21
CA GLU A 82 -12.65 0.57 22.60
C GLU A 82 -12.39 -0.69 23.44
N THR A 83 -12.88 -1.83 23.01
CA THR A 83 -12.68 -3.11 23.71
C THR A 83 -11.33 -3.72 23.37
N THR A 84 -11.03 -3.86 22.07
CA THR A 84 -9.79 -4.47 21.59
C THR A 84 -8.65 -3.49 21.46
N LYS A 85 -8.95 -2.19 21.42
CA LYS A 85 -8.01 -1.09 21.13
C LYS A 85 -7.44 -1.17 19.70
N GLU A 86 -8.05 -1.95 18.82
CA GLU A 86 -7.66 -1.96 17.42
C GLU A 86 -8.10 -0.67 16.75
N ALA A 87 -7.13 0.04 16.18
CA ALA A 87 -7.37 1.26 15.44
C ALA A 87 -7.26 1.01 13.95
N GLU A 88 -8.15 1.66 13.18
CA GLU A 88 -8.10 1.61 11.72
C GLU A 88 -8.09 3.03 11.18
N LEU A 89 -7.12 3.31 10.33
CA LEU A 89 -6.98 4.60 9.66
C LEU A 89 -7.12 4.39 8.16
N THR A 90 -8.07 5.12 7.56
CA THR A 90 -8.35 5.05 6.12
C THR A 90 -7.69 6.25 5.44
N ILE A 91 -6.77 5.97 4.52
CA ILE A 91 -6.00 6.98 3.81
C ILE A 91 -6.29 6.89 2.32
N ARG A 92 -6.57 8.04 1.71
CA ARG A 92 -6.66 8.16 0.27
C ARG A 92 -5.32 8.66 -0.26
N PHE A 93 -4.77 7.93 -1.22
CA PHE A 93 -3.51 8.29 -1.86
C PHE A 93 -3.74 8.59 -3.34
N VAL A 94 -3.00 9.56 -3.85
CA VAL A 94 -2.82 9.72 -5.30
C VAL A 94 -1.33 9.67 -5.54
N GLY A 95 -0.86 8.59 -6.16
CA GLY A 95 0.54 8.40 -6.49
C GLY A 95 0.79 8.65 -7.97
N GLU A 96 2.00 9.03 -8.31
CA GLU A 96 2.45 9.19 -9.69
C GLU A 96 3.59 8.23 -9.96
N LEU A 97 3.48 7.50 -11.06
CA LEU A 97 4.50 6.54 -11.46
C LEU A 97 4.45 6.34 -12.97
N THR A 98 5.54 5.79 -13.51
CA THR A 98 5.54 5.27 -14.87
C THR A 98 5.51 3.75 -14.77
N SER A 99 4.80 3.12 -15.70
CA SER A 99 4.68 1.67 -15.73
C SER A 99 4.57 1.20 -17.16
N GLU A 100 5.36 0.19 -17.49
CA GLU A 100 5.40 -0.40 -18.83
C GLU A 100 5.23 -1.90 -18.68
N VAL A 101 4.21 -2.46 -19.35
CA VAL A 101 3.91 -3.89 -19.30
C VAL A 101 4.24 -4.51 -20.65
N ARG A 102 5.06 -5.56 -20.62
CA ARG A 102 5.46 -6.30 -21.81
C ARG A 102 4.94 -7.73 -21.77
N ASN A 103 4.61 -8.27 -22.95
CA ASN A 103 4.20 -9.67 -23.07
C ASN A 103 5.43 -10.58 -23.24
N ARG A 104 5.22 -11.88 -23.49
CA ARG A 104 6.31 -12.85 -23.65
C ARG A 104 7.21 -12.56 -24.85
N GLU A 105 6.66 -11.90 -25.87
CA GLU A 105 7.40 -11.52 -27.06
C GLU A 105 8.19 -10.22 -26.90
N GLY A 106 8.08 -9.60 -25.73
CA GLY A 106 8.76 -8.34 -25.44
C GLY A 106 8.03 -7.11 -25.95
N GLU A 107 6.80 -7.26 -26.42
CA GLU A 107 6.00 -6.16 -26.92
C GLU A 107 5.32 -5.42 -25.79
N ILE A 108 5.27 -4.09 -25.87
CA ILE A 108 4.57 -3.26 -24.88
C ILE A 108 3.07 -3.41 -25.13
N VAL A 109 2.34 -3.93 -24.15
CA VAL A 109 0.90 -4.13 -24.21
C VAL A 109 0.13 -3.12 -23.38
N GLU A 110 0.81 -2.41 -22.47
CA GLU A 110 0.18 -1.40 -21.63
C GLU A 110 1.23 -0.45 -21.11
N GLY A 111 0.88 0.84 -21.00
CA GLY A 111 1.71 1.86 -20.39
C GLY A 111 2.87 2.35 -21.22
N SER A 112 3.72 3.14 -20.59
CA SER A 112 4.89 3.76 -21.21
C SER A 112 5.89 4.13 -20.12
N SER A 113 7.19 4.02 -20.44
CA SER A 113 8.26 4.43 -19.51
C SER A 113 8.37 5.95 -19.37
N THR A 114 7.71 6.71 -20.24
CA THR A 114 7.79 8.17 -20.27
C THR A 114 6.49 8.88 -19.89
N GLU A 115 5.35 8.18 -19.93
CA GLU A 115 4.05 8.73 -19.59
C GLU A 115 3.76 8.53 -18.11
N ILE A 116 3.51 9.63 -17.40
CA ILE A 116 3.18 9.57 -15.99
C ILE A 116 1.74 9.14 -15.82
N LYS A 117 1.55 8.09 -15.02
CA LYS A 117 0.25 7.56 -14.67
C LYS A 117 -0.07 7.97 -13.23
N ARG A 118 -1.32 8.39 -12.98
CA ARG A 118 -1.80 8.64 -11.65
C ARG A 118 -2.56 7.43 -11.14
N GLN A 119 -2.16 6.95 -9.98
CA GLN A 119 -2.81 5.83 -9.33
C GLN A 119 -3.51 6.33 -8.08
N LYS A 120 -4.80 6.03 -7.98
CA LYS A 120 -5.62 6.42 -6.83
C LYS A 120 -5.95 5.18 -6.03
N ASP A 121 -5.65 5.23 -4.74
CA ASP A 121 -5.89 4.12 -3.83
C ASP A 121 -6.50 4.64 -2.53
N THR A 122 -7.42 3.86 -1.98
CA THR A 122 -7.93 4.08 -0.63
C THR A 122 -7.59 2.86 0.18
N TRP A 123 -6.68 3.02 1.14
CA TRP A 123 -6.14 1.93 1.94
C TRP A 123 -6.49 2.10 3.41
N VAL A 124 -6.68 0.97 4.09
CA VAL A 124 -6.93 0.95 5.53
C VAL A 124 -5.75 0.28 6.22
N PHE A 125 -5.17 0.99 7.18
CA PHE A 125 -4.12 0.46 8.06
C PHE A 125 -4.69 0.21 9.45
N ALA A 126 -4.25 -0.86 10.10
CA ALA A 126 -4.71 -1.22 11.43
C ALA A 126 -3.55 -1.50 12.36
N ARG A 127 -3.76 -1.21 13.64
CA ARG A 127 -2.82 -1.48 14.72
C ARG A 127 -3.58 -1.56 16.04
N VAL A 128 -3.14 -2.41 16.96
CA VAL A 128 -3.66 -2.40 18.32
C VAL A 128 -2.94 -1.30 19.09
N MET A 129 -3.68 -0.27 19.50
CA MET A 129 -3.11 0.87 20.21
C MET A 129 -2.67 0.47 21.61
N GLY A 130 -1.51 0.99 22.03
CA GLY A 130 -0.93 0.65 23.33
C GLY A 130 -0.14 -0.66 23.32
N SER A 131 -0.08 -1.37 22.18
CA SER A 131 0.72 -2.59 22.08
C SER A 131 2.21 -2.25 21.94
N ASP A 132 3.06 -3.25 22.15
CA ASP A 132 4.51 -3.10 21.99
C ASP A 132 4.94 -3.03 20.52
N ASP A 133 4.08 -3.48 19.60
CA ASP A 133 4.36 -3.44 18.17
C ASP A 133 3.95 -2.07 17.61
N PRO A 134 4.91 -1.24 17.17
CA PRO A 134 4.60 0.09 16.63
C PRO A 134 4.12 0.07 15.19
N ASN A 135 4.18 -1.07 14.52
CA ASN A 135 3.92 -1.17 13.10
C ASN A 135 2.43 -1.23 12.78
N TRP A 136 2.03 -0.53 11.72
CA TRP A 136 0.69 -0.61 11.17
C TRP A 136 0.69 -1.63 10.03
N LEU A 137 -0.39 -2.41 9.94
CA LEU A 137 -0.57 -3.38 8.85
C LEU A 137 -1.60 -2.87 7.87
N LEU A 138 -1.35 -3.07 6.59
CA LEU A 138 -2.34 -2.83 5.56
C LEU A 138 -3.38 -3.96 5.62
N VAL A 139 -4.62 -3.62 5.96
CA VAL A 139 -5.70 -4.61 6.15
C VAL A 139 -6.74 -4.56 5.05
N SER A 140 -6.76 -3.49 4.24
CA SER A 140 -7.68 -3.39 3.11
C SER A 140 -7.13 -2.41 2.08
N THR A 141 -7.34 -2.75 0.80
CA THR A 141 -7.01 -1.88 -0.32
C THR A 141 -8.26 -1.27 -0.96
N ASP A 142 -9.43 -1.54 -0.40
CA ASP A 142 -10.71 -1.07 -0.90
C ASP A 142 -11.40 -0.11 0.08
N GLY A 143 -10.68 0.38 1.06
CA GLY A 143 -11.13 1.20 2.18
C GLY A 143 -12.29 2.14 2.04
#